data_9b9cea37ef66892cfefb322560c85d66
#
_entry.id   9b9cea37ef66892cfefb322560c85d66
#
_cell.length_a   1.000
_cell.length_b   1.000
_cell.length_c   1.000
_cell.angle_alpha   90.00
_cell.angle_beta   90.00
_cell.angle_gamma   90.00
#
_symmetry.space_group_name_H-M   'P 1'
#
loop_
_entity.id
_entity.type
_entity.pdbx_description
1 polymer ?
#
loop_
_entity_poly.entity_id
_entity_poly.type
_entity_poly.pdbx_seq_one_letter_code
_entity_poly.pdbx_strand_id
1 'polypeptide(L)'
;MAIKHFGRILSVLSIFCSIALFGADQVGVFDSGIDVGDTPQKGNVEFNSASGEYRVTGGGANIWAGVDAFYFVSKKVSGNVALTADVHFVGTGAVAHRKAAVMVRQSLDPGSAYADAALHGDGLTSLQFRPATAALTQEIKSELKAPVRIRIERRGDQFTMYAGNPGDELKASGPATVALQDPVYVGLAICSHDANVLETAVFSNVKIENLPATPPRPRYGSKISVYDLASKSVQTLYQTNELFEAPNWSLDGKYLLSNSRGR
;
A
#
# COMPACT_ATOMS: atom_id res chain seq x y z
N MET A 1 -15.74 84.04 -25.52
CA MET A 1 -16.68 82.92 -25.31
C MET A 1 -15.85 81.64 -25.07
N ALA A 2 -15.65 81.28 -23.81
CA ALA A 2 -14.73 80.17 -23.43
C ALA A 2 -15.54 79.00 -22.95
N ILE A 3 -15.41 77.87 -23.69
CA ILE A 3 -16.07 76.55 -23.35
C ILE A 3 -15.13 75.79 -22.48
N LYS A 4 -15.52 75.50 -21.19
CA LYS A 4 -14.81 74.60 -20.27
C LYS A 4 -15.29 73.21 -20.49
N HIS A 5 -14.38 72.32 -20.86
CA HIS A 5 -14.61 70.90 -20.88
C HIS A 5 -14.40 70.31 -19.48
N PHE A 6 -15.44 69.67 -18.90
CA PHE A 6 -15.40 68.91 -17.67
C PHE A 6 -15.12 67.47 -18.02
N GLY A 7 -13.90 66.98 -17.75
CA GLY A 7 -13.55 65.55 -17.86
C GLY A 7 -14.04 64.80 -16.63
N ARG A 8 -14.93 63.82 -16.83
CA ARG A 8 -15.31 62.85 -15.78
C ARG A 8 -14.28 61.76 -15.73
N ILE A 9 -13.57 61.67 -14.61
CA ILE A 9 -12.69 60.50 -14.29
C ILE A 9 -13.58 59.41 -13.72
N LEU A 10 -13.69 58.31 -14.48
CA LEU A 10 -14.37 57.09 -14.01
C LEU A 10 -13.34 56.20 -13.26
N SER A 11 -13.40 56.22 -11.93
CA SER A 11 -12.59 55.33 -11.11
C SER A 11 -13.20 53.92 -11.14
N VAL A 12 -12.53 52.95 -11.79
CA VAL A 12 -12.87 51.54 -11.74
C VAL A 12 -12.26 50.94 -10.47
N LEU A 13 -13.11 50.66 -9.50
CA LEU A 13 -12.74 49.98 -8.26
C LEU A 13 -12.67 48.45 -8.57
N SER A 14 -11.46 47.93 -8.79
CA SER A 14 -11.24 46.50 -8.94
C SER A 14 -11.31 45.84 -7.57
N ILE A 15 -12.41 45.11 -7.31
CA ILE A 15 -12.56 44.25 -6.14
C ILE A 15 -11.79 42.95 -6.41
N PHE A 16 -10.60 42.84 -5.83
CA PHE A 16 -9.90 41.56 -5.77
C PHE A 16 -10.61 40.64 -4.75
N CYS A 17 -11.42 39.73 -5.24
CA CYS A 17 -11.95 38.64 -4.42
C CYS A 17 -10.83 37.64 -4.19
N SER A 18 -10.16 37.70 -3.04
CA SER A 18 -9.20 36.69 -2.61
C SER A 18 -9.97 35.41 -2.27
N ILE A 19 -9.97 34.43 -3.19
CA ILE A 19 -10.43 33.09 -2.89
C ILE A 19 -9.40 32.48 -1.95
N ALA A 20 -9.70 32.42 -0.65
CA ALA A 20 -8.94 31.60 0.29
C ALA A 20 -9.18 30.14 -0.11
N LEU A 21 -8.21 29.51 -0.74
CA LEU A 21 -8.13 28.06 -0.80
C LEU A 21 -7.95 27.57 0.65
N PHE A 22 -9.02 27.09 1.26
CA PHE A 22 -8.92 26.26 2.45
C PHE A 22 -8.24 24.97 2.01
N GLY A 23 -6.91 24.90 2.17
CA GLY A 23 -6.20 23.63 2.18
C GLY A 23 -6.81 22.77 3.29
N ALA A 24 -7.16 21.53 3.02
CA ALA A 24 -7.52 20.60 4.08
C ALA A 24 -6.38 20.61 5.11
N ASP A 25 -6.70 20.79 6.40
CA ASP A 25 -5.71 20.83 7.45
C ASP A 25 -4.93 19.50 7.45
N GLN A 26 -3.65 19.61 7.13
CA GLN A 26 -2.75 18.46 7.07
C GLN A 26 -2.63 17.85 8.46
N VAL A 27 -2.85 16.53 8.58
CA VAL A 27 -2.80 15.79 9.83
C VAL A 27 -1.43 15.09 9.95
N GLY A 28 -0.46 15.81 10.50
CA GLY A 28 0.90 15.32 10.62
C GLY A 28 1.53 15.05 9.24
N VAL A 29 1.86 13.78 8.92
CA VAL A 29 2.43 13.40 7.61
C VAL A 29 1.37 13.04 6.57
N PHE A 30 0.08 13.03 6.95
CA PHE A 30 -1.05 12.67 6.10
C PHE A 30 -1.81 13.90 5.60
N ASP A 31 -2.53 13.74 4.49
CA ASP A 31 -3.30 14.81 3.86
C ASP A 31 -4.65 15.03 4.56
N SER A 32 -5.33 13.95 4.97
CA SER A 32 -6.65 14.00 5.61
C SER A 32 -7.07 12.67 6.23
N GLY A 33 -8.17 12.71 7.00
CA GLY A 33 -8.90 11.53 7.47
C GLY A 33 -10.32 11.50 6.90
N ILE A 34 -10.82 10.31 6.57
CA ILE A 34 -12.13 10.10 5.95
C ILE A 34 -12.76 8.78 6.40
N ASP A 35 -14.07 8.77 6.52
CA ASP A 35 -14.85 7.53 6.59
C ASP A 35 -14.95 6.88 5.21
N VAL A 36 -14.61 5.61 5.10
CA VAL A 36 -14.72 4.79 3.90
C VAL A 36 -15.89 3.82 4.06
N GLY A 37 -16.80 3.81 3.10
CA GLY A 37 -17.97 2.95 3.12
C GLY A 37 -19.07 3.42 4.07
N ASP A 38 -19.95 2.49 4.48
CA ASP A 38 -21.06 2.78 5.37
C ASP A 38 -20.61 2.77 6.84
N THR A 39 -20.35 3.96 7.36
CA THR A 39 -19.92 4.21 8.74
C THR A 39 -20.93 5.12 9.43
N PRO A 40 -21.98 4.58 10.07
CA PRO A 40 -22.98 5.38 10.78
C PRO A 40 -22.38 6.27 11.87
N GLN A 41 -21.36 5.78 12.56
CA GLN A 41 -20.56 6.52 13.53
C GLN A 41 -19.37 7.18 12.82
N LYS A 42 -19.26 8.52 12.90
CA LYS A 42 -18.19 9.26 12.22
C LYS A 42 -16.88 9.15 12.96
N GLY A 43 -15.83 8.82 12.19
CA GLY A 43 -14.48 8.76 12.71
C GLY A 43 -13.82 10.15 12.82
N ASN A 44 -12.72 10.20 13.57
CA ASN A 44 -11.85 11.36 13.65
C ASN A 44 -10.39 10.96 13.88
N VAL A 45 -9.50 11.93 13.70
CA VAL A 45 -8.09 11.79 14.01
C VAL A 45 -7.62 13.05 14.76
N GLU A 46 -6.86 12.83 15.83
CA GLU A 46 -6.15 13.86 16.57
C GLU A 46 -4.65 13.60 16.42
N PHE A 47 -3.90 14.62 15.98
CA PHE A 47 -2.44 14.55 15.86
C PHE A 47 -1.78 15.41 16.93
N ASN A 48 -0.97 14.77 17.78
CA ASN A 48 -0.13 15.48 18.75
C ASN A 48 1.25 15.74 18.15
N SER A 49 1.50 16.98 17.72
CA SER A 49 2.77 17.36 17.09
C SER A 49 3.99 17.29 18.03
N ALA A 50 3.78 17.33 19.36
CA ALA A 50 4.87 17.25 20.32
C ALA A 50 5.37 15.82 20.53
N SER A 51 4.48 14.82 20.50
CA SER A 51 4.83 13.38 20.61
C SER A 51 4.91 12.66 19.27
N GLY A 52 4.35 13.24 18.19
CA GLY A 52 4.22 12.61 16.88
C GLY A 52 3.17 11.51 16.85
N GLU A 53 2.24 11.48 17.80
CA GLU A 53 1.21 10.45 17.94
C GLU A 53 -0.08 10.84 17.20
N TYR A 54 -0.69 9.82 16.60
CA TYR A 54 -2.02 9.89 16.00
C TYR A 54 -2.99 9.08 16.85
N ARG A 55 -3.99 9.74 17.40
CA ARG A 55 -5.13 9.11 18.04
C ARG A 55 -6.25 9.01 17.02
N VAL A 56 -6.45 7.81 16.49
CA VAL A 56 -7.40 7.55 15.42
C VAL A 56 -8.61 6.82 15.99
N THR A 57 -9.80 7.41 15.79
CA THR A 57 -11.08 6.85 16.23
C THR A 57 -11.94 6.56 15.01
N GLY A 58 -12.53 5.36 14.92
CA GLY A 58 -13.37 5.00 13.80
C GLY A 58 -14.30 3.84 14.11
N GLY A 59 -15.39 3.80 13.35
CA GLY A 59 -16.38 2.74 13.34
C GLY A 59 -16.24 1.83 12.12
N GLY A 60 -17.34 1.14 11.81
CA GLY A 60 -17.49 0.35 10.60
C GLY A 60 -17.57 -1.15 10.81
N ALA A 61 -18.29 -1.81 9.91
CA ALA A 61 -18.61 -3.22 10.02
C ALA A 61 -17.38 -4.12 9.81
N ASN A 62 -16.53 -3.81 8.84
CA ASN A 62 -15.29 -4.57 8.59
C ASN A 62 -14.39 -3.93 7.50
N ILE A 63 -13.12 -4.36 7.47
CA ILE A 63 -12.22 -4.31 6.33
C ILE A 63 -12.04 -5.76 5.88
N TRP A 64 -12.99 -6.26 5.04
CA TRP A 64 -13.04 -7.68 4.66
C TRP A 64 -13.97 -7.92 3.47
N ALA A 65 -14.00 -9.16 2.96
CA ALA A 65 -14.84 -9.56 1.83
C ALA A 65 -14.67 -8.63 0.61
N GLY A 66 -15.75 -8.18 -0.01
CA GLY A 66 -15.72 -7.34 -1.21
C GLY A 66 -15.92 -5.84 -0.95
N VAL A 67 -16.33 -5.45 0.28
CA VAL A 67 -16.68 -4.07 0.63
C VAL A 67 -16.21 -3.74 2.04
N ASP A 68 -15.60 -2.55 2.22
CA ASP A 68 -15.05 -2.09 3.48
C ASP A 68 -15.92 -1.02 4.13
N ALA A 69 -15.89 -0.94 5.46
CA ALA A 69 -16.41 0.16 6.25
C ALA A 69 -15.46 0.45 7.42
N PHE A 70 -14.77 1.62 7.40
CA PHE A 70 -13.75 1.98 8.38
C PHE A 70 -13.36 3.46 8.27
N TYR A 71 -12.56 3.97 9.22
CA TYR A 71 -11.96 5.30 9.14
C TYR A 71 -10.50 5.21 8.68
N PHE A 72 -10.11 6.10 7.75
CA PHE A 72 -8.81 6.07 7.08
C PHE A 72 -8.13 7.45 7.08
N VAL A 73 -6.93 7.53 7.66
CA VAL A 73 -6.08 8.73 7.67
C VAL A 73 -4.96 8.51 6.66
N SER A 74 -4.93 9.26 5.57
CA SER A 74 -4.08 8.89 4.44
C SER A 74 -3.49 10.06 3.66
N LYS A 75 -2.51 9.72 2.83
CA LYS A 75 -1.98 10.57 1.77
C LYS A 75 -1.75 9.78 0.48
N LYS A 76 -1.64 10.49 -0.64
CA LYS A 76 -1.25 9.90 -1.92
C LYS A 76 0.27 9.78 -2.04
N VAL A 77 0.72 8.61 -2.51
CA VAL A 77 2.14 8.31 -2.75
C VAL A 77 2.27 7.54 -4.06
N SER A 78 3.38 7.73 -4.77
CA SER A 78 3.72 6.97 -5.99
C SER A 78 5.00 6.17 -5.78
N GLY A 79 5.10 5.01 -6.46
CA GLY A 79 6.26 4.14 -6.45
C GLY A 79 6.30 3.17 -5.28
N ASN A 80 7.49 2.65 -5.01
CA ASN A 80 7.72 1.74 -3.89
C ASN A 80 7.69 2.50 -2.58
N VAL A 81 6.93 2.01 -1.62
CA VAL A 81 6.70 2.69 -0.35
C VAL A 81 6.63 1.72 0.81
N ALA A 82 7.05 2.16 1.98
CA ALA A 82 6.78 1.50 3.24
C ALA A 82 6.10 2.45 4.22
N LEU A 83 5.16 1.94 4.99
CA LEU A 83 4.56 2.60 6.14
C LEU A 83 4.77 1.74 7.37
N THR A 84 5.39 2.34 8.39
CA THR A 84 5.64 1.72 9.70
C THR A 84 4.90 2.51 10.77
N ALA A 85 4.36 1.83 11.77
CA ALA A 85 3.83 2.43 12.99
C ALA A 85 3.95 1.47 14.17
N ASP A 86 4.11 2.02 15.36
CA ASP A 86 3.80 1.34 16.61
C ASP A 86 2.34 1.59 16.93
N VAL A 87 1.58 0.54 17.27
CA VAL A 87 0.14 0.62 17.41
C VAL A 87 -0.34 -0.06 18.69
N HIS A 88 -1.30 0.56 19.37
CA HIS A 88 -2.05 -0.05 20.45
C HIS A 88 -3.49 0.46 20.49
N PHE A 89 -4.42 -0.40 20.88
CA PHE A 89 -5.80 -0.03 21.12
C PHE A 89 -5.95 0.69 22.45
N VAL A 90 -6.90 1.62 22.50
CA VAL A 90 -7.32 2.30 23.73
C VAL A 90 -8.50 1.52 24.31
N GLY A 91 -8.33 1.03 25.54
CA GLY A 91 -9.34 0.21 26.20
C GLY A 91 -9.42 -1.24 25.69
N THR A 92 -10.28 -2.01 26.32
CA THR A 92 -10.43 -3.45 26.05
C THR A 92 -11.20 -3.74 24.76
N GLY A 93 -12.07 -2.81 24.33
CA GLY A 93 -12.99 -2.97 23.20
C GLY A 93 -14.02 -4.06 23.39
N ALA A 94 -15.00 -4.10 22.46
CA ALA A 94 -16.11 -5.05 22.52
C ALA A 94 -15.92 -6.26 21.59
N VAL A 95 -15.19 -6.08 20.46
CA VAL A 95 -15.08 -7.10 19.40
C VAL A 95 -13.63 -7.54 19.22
N ALA A 96 -13.42 -8.85 19.27
CA ALA A 96 -12.08 -9.46 19.09
C ALA A 96 -11.44 -9.10 17.75
N HIS A 97 -12.24 -8.99 16.68
CA HIS A 97 -11.77 -8.69 15.34
C HIS A 97 -11.80 -7.20 14.97
N ARG A 98 -11.95 -6.28 15.92
CA ARG A 98 -11.64 -4.85 15.66
C ARG A 98 -10.23 -4.75 15.12
N LYS A 99 -9.97 -3.80 14.21
CA LYS A 99 -8.70 -3.70 13.50
C LYS A 99 -8.09 -2.33 13.62
N ALA A 100 -6.76 -2.31 13.82
CA ALA A 100 -5.91 -1.14 13.61
C ALA A 100 -4.81 -1.56 12.63
N ALA A 101 -4.64 -0.82 11.52
CA ALA A 101 -3.79 -1.27 10.43
C ALA A 101 -2.98 -0.13 9.80
N VAL A 102 -1.86 -0.48 9.19
CA VAL A 102 -1.17 0.34 8.18
C VAL A 102 -1.51 -0.23 6.80
N MET A 103 -2.01 0.64 5.90
CA MET A 103 -2.68 0.21 4.66
C MET A 103 -2.14 0.95 3.44
N VAL A 104 -2.11 0.24 2.32
CA VAL A 104 -1.94 0.78 0.96
C VAL A 104 -3.14 0.35 0.12
N ARG A 105 -3.86 1.32 -0.50
CA ARG A 105 -5.04 1.03 -1.32
C ARG A 105 -5.12 1.88 -2.58
N GLN A 106 -5.84 1.37 -3.59
CA GLN A 106 -5.95 2.04 -4.89
C GLN A 106 -6.77 3.32 -4.84
N SER A 107 -7.90 3.29 -4.16
CA SER A 107 -8.85 4.41 -4.08
C SER A 107 -9.54 4.46 -2.72
N LEU A 108 -10.36 5.49 -2.51
CA LEU A 108 -11.21 5.62 -1.31
C LEU A 108 -12.57 4.92 -1.47
N ASP A 109 -12.80 4.23 -2.59
CA ASP A 109 -14.02 3.44 -2.79
C ASP A 109 -14.05 2.24 -1.83
N PRO A 110 -15.21 1.88 -1.26
CA PRO A 110 -15.31 0.77 -0.31
C PRO A 110 -14.85 -0.57 -0.88
N GLY A 111 -15.05 -0.79 -2.18
CA GLY A 111 -14.61 -2.00 -2.88
C GLY A 111 -13.17 -1.99 -3.37
N SER A 112 -12.37 -0.97 -3.05
CA SER A 112 -11.01 -0.79 -3.59
C SER A 112 -10.10 -1.99 -3.35
N ALA A 113 -9.22 -2.29 -4.31
CA ALA A 113 -8.07 -3.16 -4.10
C ALA A 113 -7.13 -2.56 -3.04
N TYR A 114 -6.56 -3.40 -2.17
CA TYR A 114 -5.69 -2.96 -1.08
C TYR A 114 -4.78 -4.07 -0.57
N ALA A 115 -3.77 -3.68 0.21
CA ALA A 115 -3.04 -4.55 1.13
C ALA A 115 -2.80 -3.80 2.44
N ASP A 116 -2.93 -4.48 3.58
CA ASP A 116 -2.66 -3.93 4.90
C ASP A 116 -1.91 -4.88 5.82
N ALA A 117 -1.23 -4.32 6.80
CA ALA A 117 -0.77 -5.05 7.98
C ALA A 117 -1.75 -4.73 9.11
N ALA A 118 -2.62 -5.68 9.44
CA ALA A 118 -3.70 -5.52 10.41
C ALA A 118 -3.36 -6.17 11.75
N LEU A 119 -3.49 -5.39 12.81
CA LEU A 119 -3.54 -5.87 14.21
C LEU A 119 -5.00 -5.94 14.64
N HIS A 120 -5.43 -7.10 15.13
CA HIS A 120 -6.78 -7.31 15.66
C HIS A 120 -6.82 -7.16 17.19
N GLY A 121 -8.01 -6.94 17.73
CA GLY A 121 -8.22 -6.75 19.16
C GLY A 121 -7.86 -7.96 20.01
N ASP A 122 -7.92 -9.19 19.47
CA ASP A 122 -7.49 -10.44 20.09
C ASP A 122 -5.98 -10.74 19.90
N GLY A 123 -5.26 -9.81 19.27
CA GLY A 123 -3.83 -9.94 18.98
C GLY A 123 -3.49 -10.69 17.69
N LEU A 124 -4.48 -11.22 16.95
CA LEU A 124 -4.23 -11.74 15.61
C LEU A 124 -3.60 -10.65 14.75
N THR A 125 -2.53 -11.00 14.05
CA THR A 125 -1.82 -10.07 13.16
C THR A 125 -1.67 -10.72 11.80
N SER A 126 -2.00 -10.00 10.73
CA SER A 126 -2.02 -10.58 9.39
C SER A 126 -1.80 -9.54 8.28
N LEU A 127 -1.23 -10.00 7.17
CA LEU A 127 -1.29 -9.33 5.89
C LEU A 127 -2.64 -9.67 5.27
N GLN A 128 -3.54 -8.69 5.18
CA GLN A 128 -4.81 -8.82 4.47
C GLN A 128 -4.72 -8.09 3.14
N PHE A 129 -5.35 -8.63 2.10
CA PHE A 129 -5.30 -8.01 0.77
C PHE A 129 -6.49 -8.39 -0.09
N ARG A 130 -6.95 -7.42 -0.88
CA ARG A 130 -7.97 -7.57 -1.92
C ARG A 130 -7.29 -7.35 -3.27
N PRO A 131 -7.15 -8.40 -4.11
CA PRO A 131 -6.32 -8.33 -5.32
C PRO A 131 -6.90 -7.47 -6.44
N ALA A 132 -8.22 -7.23 -6.45
CA ALA A 132 -8.93 -6.40 -7.43
C ALA A 132 -10.17 -5.79 -6.79
N THR A 133 -10.73 -4.75 -7.42
CA THR A 133 -11.97 -4.10 -6.95
C THR A 133 -13.09 -5.11 -6.75
N ALA A 134 -13.73 -5.06 -5.58
CA ALA A 134 -14.81 -5.91 -5.12
C ALA A 134 -14.49 -7.43 -5.05
N ALA A 135 -13.25 -7.83 -5.25
CA ALA A 135 -12.82 -9.21 -5.02
C ALA A 135 -12.87 -9.55 -3.52
N LEU A 136 -12.87 -10.83 -3.21
CA LEU A 136 -12.80 -11.27 -1.82
C LEU A 136 -11.41 -11.01 -1.24
N THR A 137 -11.40 -10.51 -0.01
CA THR A 137 -10.17 -10.34 0.77
C THR A 137 -9.55 -11.68 1.11
N GLN A 138 -8.22 -11.74 1.03
CA GLN A 138 -7.37 -12.88 1.39
C GLN A 138 -6.49 -12.51 2.57
N GLU A 139 -5.94 -13.51 3.26
CA GLU A 139 -5.15 -13.30 4.48
C GLU A 139 -3.93 -14.23 4.52
N ILE A 140 -2.80 -13.67 4.95
CA ILE A 140 -1.60 -14.41 5.34
C ILE A 140 -1.31 -14.07 6.81
N LYS A 141 -1.52 -15.02 7.71
CA LYS A 141 -1.37 -14.80 9.15
C LYS A 141 0.10 -14.74 9.53
N SER A 142 0.42 -13.82 10.44
CA SER A 142 1.70 -13.80 11.14
C SER A 142 1.72 -14.86 12.24
N GLU A 143 2.90 -15.39 12.51
CA GLU A 143 3.14 -16.22 13.70
C GLU A 143 3.14 -15.40 15.00
N LEU A 144 3.37 -14.07 14.89
CA LEU A 144 3.38 -13.16 16.03
C LEU A 144 1.97 -12.73 16.39
N LYS A 145 1.68 -12.73 17.70
CA LYS A 145 0.45 -12.18 18.27
C LYS A 145 0.74 -10.89 19.02
N ALA A 146 -0.17 -9.92 18.86
CA ALA A 146 -0.12 -8.63 19.54
C ALA A 146 1.25 -7.94 19.47
N PRO A 147 1.90 -7.84 18.29
CA PRO A 147 3.13 -7.07 18.16
C PRO A 147 2.82 -5.58 18.40
N VAL A 148 3.83 -4.84 18.89
CA VAL A 148 3.68 -3.37 19.02
C VAL A 148 3.90 -2.70 17.68
N ARG A 149 4.86 -3.15 16.88
CA ARG A 149 5.22 -2.54 15.58
C ARG A 149 4.70 -3.36 14.43
N ILE A 150 4.04 -2.67 13.49
CA ILE A 150 3.62 -3.21 12.21
C ILE A 150 4.15 -2.34 11.07
N ARG A 151 4.44 -2.97 9.94
CA ARG A 151 4.93 -2.32 8.73
C ARG A 151 4.36 -3.02 7.50
N ILE A 152 3.95 -2.23 6.51
CA ILE A 152 3.60 -2.70 5.16
C ILE A 152 4.63 -2.15 4.16
N GLU A 153 5.15 -3.01 3.29
CA GLU A 153 5.99 -2.61 2.15
C GLU A 153 5.30 -2.92 0.84
N ARG A 154 5.30 -1.96 -0.07
CA ARG A 154 4.97 -2.13 -1.48
C ARG A 154 6.25 -2.06 -2.32
N ARG A 155 6.51 -3.09 -3.14
CA ARG A 155 7.57 -3.12 -4.15
C ARG A 155 6.97 -3.58 -5.49
N GLY A 156 6.60 -2.62 -6.35
CA GLY A 156 5.75 -2.87 -7.51
C GLY A 156 4.41 -3.44 -7.07
N ASP A 157 4.08 -4.63 -7.55
CA ASP A 157 2.84 -5.34 -7.21
C ASP A 157 2.99 -6.29 -6.00
N GLN A 158 4.18 -6.34 -5.38
CA GLN A 158 4.42 -7.20 -4.23
C GLN A 158 4.24 -6.44 -2.92
N PHE A 159 3.50 -7.03 -2.00
CA PHE A 159 3.24 -6.50 -0.66
C PHE A 159 3.74 -7.48 0.39
N THR A 160 4.49 -6.98 1.35
CA THR A 160 4.98 -7.76 2.49
C THR A 160 4.66 -7.00 3.77
N MET A 161 4.06 -7.70 4.72
CA MET A 161 3.90 -7.21 6.08
C MET A 161 5.12 -7.61 6.91
N TYR A 162 5.49 -6.73 7.83
CA TYR A 162 6.48 -7.03 8.89
C TYR A 162 5.87 -6.67 10.24
N ALA A 163 6.15 -7.49 11.23
CA ALA A 163 5.66 -7.28 12.59
C ALA A 163 6.72 -7.63 13.64
N GLY A 164 6.67 -6.98 14.80
CA GLY A 164 7.60 -7.23 15.90
C GLY A 164 7.43 -6.22 17.04
N ASN A 165 8.39 -6.20 17.97
CA ASN A 165 8.45 -5.18 19.01
C ASN A 165 9.58 -4.18 18.73
N PRO A 166 9.53 -2.97 19.31
CA PRO A 166 10.61 -2.01 19.18
C PRO A 166 11.94 -2.60 19.71
N GLY A 167 12.98 -2.56 18.87
CA GLY A 167 14.29 -3.13 19.16
C GLY A 167 14.52 -4.55 18.66
N ASP A 168 13.47 -5.28 18.30
CA ASP A 168 13.57 -6.60 17.69
C ASP A 168 13.69 -6.52 16.17
N GLU A 169 14.24 -7.57 15.56
CA GLU A 169 14.13 -7.77 14.11
C GLU A 169 12.68 -8.09 13.74
N LEU A 170 12.12 -7.31 12.82
CA LEU A 170 10.75 -7.51 12.37
C LEU A 170 10.63 -8.78 11.53
N LYS A 171 9.64 -9.62 11.81
CA LYS A 171 9.34 -10.84 11.07
C LYS A 171 8.40 -10.56 9.90
N ALA A 172 8.76 -11.06 8.72
CA ALA A 172 8.00 -10.90 7.50
C ALA A 172 6.86 -11.91 7.39
N SER A 173 5.73 -11.50 6.81
CA SER A 173 4.64 -12.35 6.33
C SER A 173 4.24 -11.90 4.91
N GLY A 174 4.10 -12.83 4.00
CA GLY A 174 3.91 -12.57 2.58
C GLY A 174 5.00 -13.24 1.73
N PRO A 175 5.18 -12.82 0.46
CA PRO A 175 4.50 -11.69 -0.17
C PRO A 175 3.09 -12.04 -0.68
N ALA A 176 2.24 -11.01 -0.80
CA ALA A 176 1.00 -11.02 -1.58
C ALA A 176 1.16 -10.19 -2.85
N THR A 177 0.43 -10.55 -3.91
CA THR A 177 0.44 -9.80 -5.17
C THR A 177 -0.85 -9.03 -5.35
N VAL A 178 -0.76 -7.70 -5.44
CA VAL A 178 -1.89 -6.78 -5.72
C VAL A 178 -1.44 -5.75 -6.74
N ALA A 179 -2.05 -5.75 -7.93
CA ALA A 179 -1.71 -4.80 -9.00
C ALA A 179 -2.37 -3.45 -8.74
N LEU A 180 -1.65 -2.53 -8.09
CA LEU A 180 -2.09 -1.16 -7.84
C LEU A 180 -1.37 -0.18 -8.78
N GLN A 181 -2.13 0.78 -9.32
CA GLN A 181 -1.62 1.85 -10.18
C GLN A 181 -1.26 3.09 -9.36
N ASP A 182 -0.17 3.76 -9.71
CA ASP A 182 0.20 5.03 -9.08
C ASP A 182 -0.72 6.19 -9.51
N PRO A 183 -1.03 7.13 -8.60
CA PRO A 183 -0.72 7.12 -7.19
C PRO A 183 -1.65 6.22 -6.38
N VAL A 184 -1.16 5.71 -5.25
CA VAL A 184 -1.93 4.95 -4.25
C VAL A 184 -2.15 5.75 -2.98
N TYR A 185 -3.14 5.39 -2.17
CA TYR A 185 -3.32 5.92 -0.83
C TYR A 185 -2.57 5.06 0.18
N VAL A 186 -1.78 5.71 1.04
CA VAL A 186 -1.01 5.09 2.12
C VAL A 186 -1.44 5.72 3.43
N GLY A 187 -1.79 4.89 4.44
CA GLY A 187 -2.33 5.47 5.67
C GLY A 187 -2.61 4.51 6.82
N LEU A 188 -3.19 5.10 7.88
CA LEU A 188 -3.61 4.45 9.11
C LEU A 188 -5.10 4.16 9.03
N ALA A 189 -5.49 2.93 9.34
CA ALA A 189 -6.88 2.48 9.28
C ALA A 189 -7.34 1.98 10.66
N ILE A 190 -8.58 2.29 11.02
CA ILE A 190 -9.26 1.73 12.18
C ILE A 190 -10.68 1.30 11.84
N CYS A 191 -11.05 0.11 12.31
CA CYS A 191 -12.38 -0.47 12.15
C CYS A 191 -12.81 -1.13 13.47
N SER A 192 -13.98 -0.77 13.97
CA SER A 192 -14.52 -1.35 15.20
C SER A 192 -15.03 -2.79 15.05
N HIS A 193 -15.28 -3.23 13.83
CA HIS A 193 -15.97 -4.49 13.52
C HIS A 193 -17.41 -4.56 14.05
N ASP A 194 -17.97 -3.40 14.38
CA ASP A 194 -19.38 -3.17 14.73
C ASP A 194 -19.76 -1.77 14.22
N ALA A 195 -20.75 -1.68 13.33
CA ALA A 195 -21.15 -0.42 12.71
C ALA A 195 -21.67 0.63 13.71
N ASN A 196 -22.10 0.20 14.91
CA ASN A 196 -22.70 1.06 15.94
C ASN A 196 -21.70 1.52 17.01
N VAL A 197 -20.43 1.07 16.93
CA VAL A 197 -19.41 1.31 17.96
C VAL A 197 -18.22 2.04 17.35
N LEU A 198 -17.64 2.97 18.09
CA LEU A 198 -16.35 3.56 17.79
C LEU A 198 -15.26 2.87 18.61
N GLU A 199 -14.16 2.56 17.96
CA GLU A 199 -12.92 2.09 18.58
C GLU A 199 -11.80 3.11 18.35
N THR A 200 -10.84 3.15 19.24
CA THR A 200 -9.72 4.06 19.17
C THR A 200 -8.41 3.30 19.23
N ALA A 201 -7.49 3.64 18.34
CA ALA A 201 -6.10 3.20 18.42
C ALA A 201 -5.15 4.41 18.42
N VAL A 202 -4.01 4.26 19.08
CA VAL A 202 -2.91 5.20 19.02
C VAL A 202 -1.82 4.63 18.14
N PHE A 203 -1.40 5.42 17.15
CA PHE A 203 -0.27 5.12 16.28
C PHE A 203 0.87 6.10 16.62
N SER A 204 2.04 5.56 16.93
CA SER A 204 3.24 6.34 17.20
C SER A 204 4.41 5.86 16.33
N ASN A 205 5.51 6.61 16.32
CA ASN A 205 6.65 6.31 15.45
C ASN A 205 6.27 6.09 13.98
N VAL A 206 5.25 6.82 13.52
CA VAL A 206 4.71 6.70 12.17
C VAL A 206 5.74 7.22 11.16
N LYS A 207 6.11 6.35 10.21
CA LYS A 207 7.11 6.65 9.19
C LYS A 207 6.67 6.17 7.82
N ILE A 208 6.59 7.09 6.86
CA ILE A 208 6.43 6.77 5.43
C ILE A 208 7.79 6.91 4.77
N GLU A 209 8.23 5.87 4.06
CA GLU A 209 9.53 5.80 3.41
C GLU A 209 9.36 5.48 1.94
N ASN A 210 9.94 6.29 1.07
CA ASN A 210 10.12 5.91 -0.33
C ASN A 210 11.22 4.87 -0.42
N LEU A 211 10.89 3.71 -0.94
CA LEU A 211 11.84 2.63 -1.14
C LEU A 211 12.50 2.74 -2.52
N PRO A 212 13.77 2.31 -2.66
CA PRO A 212 14.42 2.26 -3.96
C PRO A 212 13.60 1.46 -4.98
N ALA A 213 13.68 1.86 -6.25
CA ALA A 213 13.09 1.08 -7.33
C ALA A 213 13.62 -0.37 -7.25
N THR A 214 12.72 -1.34 -7.43
CA THR A 214 13.15 -2.72 -7.56
C THR A 214 14.01 -2.82 -8.82
N PRO A 215 15.26 -3.26 -8.72
CA PRO A 215 16.07 -3.46 -9.93
C PRO A 215 15.29 -4.35 -10.91
N PRO A 216 15.29 -4.03 -12.20
CA PRO A 216 14.66 -4.93 -13.17
C PRO A 216 15.27 -6.32 -12.98
N ARG A 217 14.40 -7.34 -12.89
CA ARG A 217 14.90 -8.72 -12.83
C ARG A 217 15.78 -8.95 -14.04
N PRO A 218 16.99 -9.50 -13.87
CA PRO A 218 17.79 -9.85 -15.02
C PRO A 218 16.94 -10.70 -15.97
N ARG A 219 16.77 -10.23 -17.19
CA ARG A 219 16.12 -11.06 -18.23
C ARG A 219 17.18 -12.03 -18.70
N TYR A 220 17.12 -13.23 -18.17
CA TYR A 220 17.94 -14.32 -18.66
C TYR A 220 17.36 -14.81 -19.99
N GLY A 221 18.18 -14.89 -21.01
CA GLY A 221 17.87 -15.61 -22.23
C GLY A 221 18.83 -16.79 -22.34
N SER A 222 18.39 -17.86 -22.94
CA SER A 222 19.24 -19.01 -23.24
C SER A 222 19.49 -19.10 -24.73
N LYS A 223 20.73 -19.42 -25.07
CA LYS A 223 21.17 -19.67 -26.43
C LYS A 223 21.86 -21.03 -26.45
N ILE A 224 21.30 -21.97 -27.21
CA ILE A 224 21.88 -23.29 -27.44
C ILE A 224 22.63 -23.22 -28.77
N SER A 225 23.92 -23.52 -28.73
CA SER A 225 24.76 -23.54 -29.91
C SER A 225 25.58 -24.82 -29.96
N VAL A 226 25.82 -25.34 -31.15
CA VAL A 226 26.72 -26.43 -31.42
C VAL A 226 27.97 -25.93 -32.09
N TYR A 227 29.12 -26.40 -31.62
CA TYR A 227 30.42 -26.13 -32.25
C TYR A 227 30.82 -27.34 -33.05
N ASP A 228 31.01 -27.15 -34.37
CA ASP A 228 31.51 -28.18 -35.27
C ASP A 228 33.05 -28.19 -35.25
N LEU A 229 33.64 -29.31 -34.86
CA LEU A 229 35.08 -29.48 -34.72
C LEU A 229 35.83 -29.47 -36.06
N ALA A 230 35.17 -29.95 -37.11
CA ALA A 230 35.81 -30.05 -38.42
C ALA A 230 35.83 -28.72 -39.16
N SER A 231 34.72 -28.01 -39.19
CA SER A 231 34.59 -26.71 -39.81
C SER A 231 35.01 -25.55 -38.93
N LYS A 232 35.24 -25.81 -37.62
CA LYS A 232 35.54 -24.78 -36.58
C LYS A 232 34.49 -23.69 -36.52
N SER A 233 33.24 -24.01 -36.79
CA SER A 233 32.13 -23.07 -36.82
C SER A 233 31.13 -23.29 -35.67
N VAL A 234 30.46 -22.20 -35.27
CA VAL A 234 29.37 -22.24 -34.25
C VAL A 234 28.04 -22.05 -34.96
N GLN A 235 27.14 -23.01 -34.77
CA GLN A 235 25.74 -22.90 -35.22
C GLN A 235 24.81 -22.73 -34.03
N THR A 236 24.00 -21.64 -34.04
CA THR A 236 22.93 -21.50 -33.07
C THR A 236 21.74 -22.34 -33.47
N LEU A 237 21.38 -23.31 -32.62
CA LEU A 237 20.23 -24.18 -32.84
C LEU A 237 18.94 -23.59 -32.31
N TYR A 238 19.02 -22.88 -31.17
CA TYR A 238 17.86 -22.32 -30.50
C TYR A 238 18.23 -21.11 -29.66
N GLN A 239 17.34 -20.10 -29.63
CA GLN A 239 17.46 -18.92 -28.77
C GLN A 239 16.09 -18.51 -28.25
N THR A 240 16.00 -18.19 -26.95
CA THR A 240 14.77 -17.84 -26.27
C THR A 240 15.04 -16.87 -25.13
N ASN A 241 13.98 -16.20 -24.65
CA ASN A 241 13.99 -15.38 -23.43
C ASN A 241 13.66 -16.22 -22.17
N GLU A 242 13.60 -17.52 -22.27
CA GLU A 242 13.43 -18.45 -21.17
C GLU A 242 14.76 -19.07 -20.75
N LEU A 243 14.86 -19.45 -19.48
CA LEU A 243 16.03 -20.15 -18.97
C LEU A 243 15.93 -21.63 -19.34
N PHE A 244 16.90 -22.12 -20.11
CA PHE A 244 17.14 -23.53 -20.36
C PHE A 244 18.47 -23.93 -19.74
N GLU A 245 18.51 -25.08 -19.09
CA GLU A 245 19.69 -25.59 -18.39
C GLU A 245 20.01 -27.02 -18.82
N ALA A 246 21.26 -27.43 -18.59
CA ALA A 246 21.75 -28.79 -18.74
C ALA A 246 21.40 -29.44 -20.10
N PRO A 247 21.84 -28.88 -21.24
CA PRO A 247 21.65 -29.53 -22.53
C PRO A 247 22.44 -30.83 -22.60
N ASN A 248 21.77 -31.93 -22.95
CA ASN A 248 22.37 -33.25 -23.15
C ASN A 248 21.89 -33.85 -24.45
N TRP A 249 22.78 -34.61 -25.14
CA TRP A 249 22.40 -35.36 -26.29
C TRP A 249 21.66 -36.64 -25.88
N SER A 250 20.66 -37.02 -26.67
CA SER A 250 20.07 -38.35 -26.60
C SER A 250 21.14 -39.44 -26.90
N LEU A 251 20.94 -40.64 -26.40
CA LEU A 251 21.90 -41.75 -26.59
C LEU A 251 22.16 -42.08 -28.07
N ASP A 252 21.18 -41.83 -28.94
CA ASP A 252 21.29 -42.04 -30.39
C ASP A 252 21.83 -40.80 -31.13
N GLY A 253 22.16 -39.72 -30.38
CA GLY A 253 22.73 -38.48 -30.94
C GLY A 253 21.78 -37.63 -31.79
N LYS A 254 20.48 -37.96 -31.85
CA LYS A 254 19.54 -37.30 -32.75
C LYS A 254 18.83 -36.10 -32.13
N TYR A 255 18.75 -36.02 -30.78
CA TYR A 255 18.02 -35.04 -30.07
C TYR A 255 18.87 -34.36 -29.01
N LEU A 256 18.66 -33.07 -28.81
CA LEU A 256 19.20 -32.31 -27.68
C LEU A 256 18.09 -32.11 -26.65
N LEU A 257 18.31 -32.57 -25.44
CA LEU A 257 17.39 -32.51 -24.31
C LEU A 257 17.86 -31.35 -23.39
N SER A 258 16.94 -30.55 -22.92
CA SER A 258 17.24 -29.48 -21.96
C SER A 258 16.11 -29.31 -20.94
N ASN A 259 16.42 -28.84 -19.74
CA ASN A 259 15.44 -28.46 -18.74
C ASN A 259 14.98 -27.04 -18.96
N SER A 260 13.68 -26.80 -18.81
CA SER A 260 13.10 -25.46 -18.75
C SER A 260 12.44 -25.25 -17.40
N ARG A 261 12.82 -24.19 -16.70
CA ARG A 261 12.25 -23.79 -15.39
C ARG A 261 12.29 -24.88 -14.31
N GLY A 262 13.29 -25.77 -14.33
CA GLY A 262 13.42 -26.84 -13.34
C GLY A 262 12.37 -27.94 -13.44
N ARG A 263 11.78 -28.14 -14.61
CA ARG A 263 10.83 -29.23 -14.94
C ARG A 263 11.42 -30.16 -15.97
#